data_7a6b51e3861aba3e3fec60ed7add0776
#
_entry.id   7a6b51e3861aba3e3fec60ed7add0776
#
_cell.length_a   1.000
_cell.length_b   1.000
_cell.length_c   1.000
_cell.angle_alpha   90.00
_cell.angle_beta   90.00
_cell.angle_gamma   90.00
#
_symmetry.space_group_name_H-M   'P 1'
#
loop_
_entity.id
_entity.type
_entity.pdbx_description
1 polymer ?
#
loop_
_entity_poly.entity_id
_entity_poly.type
_entity_poly.pdbx_seq_one_letter_code
_entity_poly.pdbx_strand_id
1 'polypeptide(L)'
;SELIKLDAKDYTALQMAVTAIKNTIVTWQTRDYGLERIHGYGNLNPVTIVRNVLLKCSDEGVSKSVSDLTFIHNEELRENLRIDVSSANQAFQNGEWKAATVLAGATIEAILLYVLQTKQDSDQNAITTSVNDLVTNGVLDRPPGNNLDKWSLHPLIEVAASLKIIREETAIQTRIARDFRNLIHPGVSVRKNMTCNRGTALSALAGLEHTINDLSAT
;
A
#
# COMPACT_ATOMS: atom_id res chain seq x y z
N SER A 1 0.75 -17.29 -11.95
CA SER A 1 0.33 -15.90 -11.69
C SER A 1 -1.16 -15.89 -11.40
N GLU A 2 -1.52 -15.71 -10.14
CA GLU A 2 -2.91 -15.71 -9.67
C GLU A 2 -3.59 -14.33 -9.78
N LEU A 3 -3.11 -13.49 -10.69
CA LEU A 3 -3.43 -12.06 -10.70
C LEU A 3 -4.80 -11.70 -11.30
N ILE A 4 -5.48 -12.60 -11.98
CA ILE A 4 -6.82 -12.33 -12.50
C ILE A 4 -7.65 -13.61 -12.36
N LYS A 5 -8.61 -13.63 -11.43
CA LYS A 5 -9.60 -14.73 -11.32
C LYS A 5 -10.71 -14.56 -12.35
N LEU A 6 -10.36 -14.69 -13.61
CA LEU A 6 -11.32 -14.86 -14.68
C LEU A 6 -11.62 -16.34 -14.83
N ASP A 7 -12.87 -16.68 -15.16
CA ASP A 7 -13.15 -18.01 -15.61
C ASP A 7 -12.41 -18.31 -16.95
N ALA A 8 -12.23 -19.57 -17.28
CA ALA A 8 -11.46 -19.97 -18.46
C ALA A 8 -12.05 -19.38 -19.76
N LYS A 9 -13.36 -19.19 -19.84
CA LYS A 9 -14.06 -18.63 -20.99
C LYS A 9 -13.76 -17.14 -21.16
N ASP A 10 -13.86 -16.37 -20.07
CA ASP A 10 -13.57 -14.93 -20.07
C ASP A 10 -12.08 -14.68 -20.31
N TYR A 11 -11.19 -15.48 -19.73
CA TYR A 11 -9.75 -15.40 -20.00
C TYR A 11 -9.41 -15.66 -21.48
N THR A 12 -10.02 -16.69 -22.07
CA THR A 12 -9.84 -16.99 -23.49
C THR A 12 -10.35 -15.87 -24.37
N ALA A 13 -11.53 -15.32 -24.08
CA ALA A 13 -12.10 -14.20 -24.80
C ALA A 13 -11.20 -12.95 -24.72
N LEU A 14 -10.62 -12.66 -23.56
CA LEU A 14 -9.67 -11.56 -23.36
C LEU A 14 -8.40 -11.75 -24.19
N GLN A 15 -7.80 -12.94 -24.16
CA GLN A 15 -6.61 -13.26 -24.96
C GLN A 15 -6.85 -13.09 -26.46
N MET A 16 -7.98 -13.57 -26.94
CA MET A 16 -8.36 -13.45 -28.36
C MET A 16 -8.59 -11.99 -28.75
N ALA A 17 -9.28 -11.21 -27.92
CA ALA A 17 -9.54 -9.80 -28.17
C ALA A 17 -8.24 -8.97 -28.17
N VAL A 18 -7.33 -9.21 -27.22
CA VAL A 18 -6.02 -8.53 -27.17
C VAL A 18 -5.17 -8.91 -28.40
N THR A 19 -5.19 -10.17 -28.82
CA THR A 19 -4.49 -10.61 -30.03
C THR A 19 -5.06 -9.94 -31.28
N ALA A 20 -6.37 -9.83 -31.41
CA ALA A 20 -7.01 -9.14 -32.53
C ALA A 20 -6.63 -7.65 -32.58
N ILE A 21 -6.59 -6.97 -31.42
CA ILE A 21 -6.15 -5.57 -31.34
C ILE A 21 -4.68 -5.45 -31.76
N LYS A 22 -3.79 -6.30 -31.23
CA LYS A 22 -2.36 -6.29 -31.60
C LYS A 22 -2.15 -6.49 -33.10
N ASN A 23 -2.83 -7.47 -33.68
CA ASN A 23 -2.74 -7.74 -35.14
C ASN A 23 -3.26 -6.56 -35.96
N THR A 24 -4.32 -5.90 -35.51
CA THR A 24 -4.84 -4.70 -36.19
C THR A 24 -3.82 -3.55 -36.15
N ILE A 25 -3.18 -3.32 -34.99
CA ILE A 25 -2.13 -2.31 -34.86
C ILE A 25 -0.96 -2.59 -35.80
N VAL A 26 -0.50 -3.84 -35.86
CA VAL A 26 0.57 -4.25 -36.80
C VAL A 26 0.16 -4.02 -38.24
N THR A 27 -1.08 -4.35 -38.60
CA THR A 27 -1.61 -4.11 -39.97
C THR A 27 -1.64 -2.61 -40.31
N TRP A 28 -2.07 -1.77 -39.39
CA TRP A 28 -2.04 -0.31 -39.57
C TRP A 28 -0.62 0.24 -39.75
N GLN A 29 0.34 -0.29 -38.99
CA GLN A 29 1.75 0.13 -39.10
C GLN A 29 2.40 -0.29 -40.43
N THR A 30 1.94 -1.38 -41.05
CA THR A 30 2.53 -1.94 -42.25
C THR A 30 1.83 -1.50 -43.52
N ARG A 31 0.60 -0.99 -43.47
CA ARG A 31 -0.24 -0.66 -44.64
C ARG A 31 -0.65 0.86 -44.69
N ASP A 32 0.25 1.73 -44.37
CA ASP A 32 0.04 3.18 -44.56
C ASP A 32 -1.38 3.67 -44.17
N TYR A 33 -1.75 3.47 -42.90
CA TYR A 33 -2.94 4.02 -42.24
C TYR A 33 -4.28 3.94 -43.00
N GLY A 34 -4.55 2.86 -43.69
CA GLY A 34 -5.90 2.61 -44.20
C GLY A 34 -6.87 2.49 -43.03
N LEU A 35 -8.03 3.16 -43.10
CA LEU A 35 -9.13 3.11 -42.11
C LEU A 35 -9.80 1.72 -42.06
N GLU A 36 -9.02 0.66 -41.99
CA GLU A 36 -9.55 -0.69 -41.79
C GLU A 36 -10.10 -0.80 -40.36
N ARG A 37 -11.36 -1.22 -40.28
CA ARG A 37 -12.00 -1.48 -38.98
C ARG A 37 -11.22 -2.57 -38.24
N ILE A 38 -11.10 -2.41 -36.92
CA ILE A 38 -10.59 -3.48 -36.07
C ILE A 38 -11.37 -4.77 -36.39
N HIS A 39 -10.69 -5.79 -36.88
CA HIS A 39 -11.32 -7.05 -37.20
C HIS A 39 -11.96 -7.64 -35.92
N GLY A 40 -13.29 -7.67 -35.90
CA GLY A 40 -14.06 -8.21 -34.79
C GLY A 40 -13.91 -9.73 -34.72
N TYR A 41 -13.99 -10.28 -33.53
CA TYR A 41 -14.16 -11.71 -33.33
C TYR A 41 -15.68 -12.00 -33.27
N GLY A 42 -16.20 -12.62 -34.27
CA GLY A 42 -17.65 -12.71 -34.47
C GLY A 42 -18.29 -11.33 -34.71
N ASN A 43 -19.42 -11.06 -34.07
CA ASN A 43 -20.14 -9.79 -34.19
C ASN A 43 -19.73 -8.74 -33.12
N LEU A 44 -18.71 -9.02 -32.29
CA LEU A 44 -18.31 -8.15 -31.20
C LEU A 44 -16.99 -7.45 -31.49
N ASN A 45 -16.95 -6.16 -31.17
CA ASN A 45 -15.71 -5.38 -31.23
C ASN A 45 -14.74 -5.87 -30.13
N PRO A 46 -13.46 -6.18 -30.44
CA PRO A 46 -12.49 -6.64 -29.45
C PRO A 46 -12.33 -5.69 -28.25
N VAL A 47 -12.43 -4.37 -28.45
CA VAL A 47 -12.40 -3.39 -27.35
C VAL A 47 -13.59 -3.58 -26.39
N THR A 48 -14.77 -3.88 -26.95
CA THR A 48 -15.97 -4.16 -26.14
C THR A 48 -15.80 -5.46 -25.34
N ILE A 49 -15.18 -6.50 -25.93
CA ILE A 49 -14.87 -7.74 -25.22
C ILE A 49 -13.90 -7.46 -24.05
N VAL A 50 -12.80 -6.75 -24.30
CA VAL A 50 -11.84 -6.38 -23.26
C VAL A 50 -12.54 -5.63 -22.12
N ARG A 51 -13.32 -4.59 -22.45
CA ARG A 51 -14.09 -3.83 -21.47
C ARG A 51 -15.02 -4.71 -20.64
N ASN A 52 -15.79 -5.56 -21.28
CA ASN A 52 -16.78 -6.42 -20.60
C ASN A 52 -16.12 -7.46 -19.69
N VAL A 53 -14.95 -7.96 -20.08
CA VAL A 53 -14.17 -8.89 -19.25
C VAL A 53 -13.54 -8.15 -18.07
N LEU A 54 -12.96 -6.97 -18.29
CA LEU A 54 -12.38 -6.16 -17.21
C LEU A 54 -13.44 -5.71 -16.19
N LEU A 55 -14.68 -5.43 -16.60
CA LEU A 55 -15.79 -5.14 -15.68
C LEU A 55 -16.17 -6.32 -14.76
N LYS A 56 -15.76 -7.54 -15.10
CA LYS A 56 -15.96 -8.73 -14.26
C LYS A 56 -14.78 -8.98 -13.32
N CYS A 57 -13.65 -8.31 -13.55
CA CYS A 57 -12.52 -8.34 -12.61
C CYS A 57 -12.91 -7.52 -11.40
N SER A 58 -12.92 -8.13 -10.21
CA SER A 58 -13.04 -7.35 -8.98
C SER A 58 -11.75 -6.59 -8.78
N ASP A 59 -11.76 -5.30 -8.98
CA ASP A 59 -10.61 -4.41 -8.72
C ASP A 59 -10.25 -4.34 -7.22
N GLU A 60 -11.11 -4.87 -6.35
CA GLU A 60 -11.04 -4.76 -4.90
C GLU A 60 -10.78 -6.11 -4.19
N GLY A 61 -10.18 -7.06 -4.85
CA GLY A 61 -9.85 -8.33 -4.23
C GLY A 61 -8.63 -8.21 -3.31
N VAL A 62 -8.82 -8.22 -1.99
CA VAL A 62 -7.72 -8.43 -1.04
C VAL A 62 -7.00 -9.72 -1.39
N SER A 63 -5.69 -9.66 -1.61
CA SER A 63 -4.88 -10.85 -1.85
C SER A 63 -5.07 -11.84 -0.71
N LYS A 64 -5.21 -13.14 -1.00
CA LYS A 64 -5.29 -14.18 0.04
C LYS A 64 -4.07 -14.25 0.95
N SER A 65 -2.97 -13.60 0.56
CA SER A 65 -1.74 -13.50 1.35
C SER A 65 -1.72 -12.33 2.33
N VAL A 66 -2.75 -11.47 2.33
CA VAL A 66 -2.83 -10.36 3.28
C VAL A 66 -3.28 -10.88 4.63
N SER A 67 -2.56 -10.50 5.69
CA SER A 67 -2.92 -10.79 7.08
C SER A 67 -4.35 -10.33 7.39
N ASP A 68 -5.04 -11.09 8.23
CA ASP A 68 -6.44 -10.80 8.60
C ASP A 68 -6.59 -9.58 9.51
N LEU A 69 -5.49 -9.00 10.01
CA LEU A 69 -5.46 -7.82 10.89
C LEU A 69 -6.44 -7.94 12.07
N THR A 70 -6.50 -9.11 12.70
CA THR A 70 -7.50 -9.45 13.73
C THR A 70 -7.41 -8.57 14.98
N PHE A 71 -6.25 -7.94 15.22
CA PHE A 71 -6.05 -6.96 16.30
C PHE A 71 -6.82 -5.65 16.08
N ILE A 72 -7.36 -5.40 14.89
CA ILE A 72 -8.23 -4.25 14.59
C ILE A 72 -9.68 -4.68 14.78
N HIS A 73 -10.30 -4.20 15.84
CA HIS A 73 -11.67 -4.60 16.20
C HIS A 73 -12.74 -3.88 15.38
N ASN A 74 -12.45 -2.69 14.85
CA ASN A 74 -13.34 -1.98 13.93
C ASN A 74 -13.30 -2.67 12.55
N GLU A 75 -14.42 -3.29 12.17
CA GLU A 75 -14.50 -4.13 10.96
C GLU A 75 -14.31 -3.32 9.67
N GLU A 76 -14.89 -2.12 9.59
CA GLU A 76 -14.76 -1.24 8.43
C GLU A 76 -13.31 -0.77 8.26
N LEU A 77 -12.67 -0.32 9.34
CA LEU A 77 -11.27 0.08 9.32
C LEU A 77 -10.36 -1.11 8.97
N ARG A 78 -10.64 -2.28 9.53
CA ARG A 78 -9.87 -3.49 9.25
C ARG A 78 -9.89 -3.85 7.77
N GLU A 79 -11.08 -3.82 7.13
CA GLU A 79 -11.21 -4.13 5.73
C GLU A 79 -10.54 -3.09 4.84
N ASN A 80 -10.69 -1.80 5.14
CA ASN A 80 -9.98 -0.73 4.42
C ASN A 80 -8.45 -0.90 4.51
N LEU A 81 -7.92 -1.22 5.68
CA LEU A 81 -6.47 -1.43 5.85
C LEU A 81 -5.98 -2.70 5.13
N ARG A 82 -6.81 -3.76 5.04
CA ARG A 82 -6.48 -4.94 4.23
C ARG A 82 -6.40 -4.60 2.74
N ILE A 83 -7.28 -3.75 2.25
CA ILE A 83 -7.23 -3.23 0.87
C ILE A 83 -5.95 -2.41 0.67
N ASP A 84 -5.58 -1.55 1.61
CA ASP A 84 -4.37 -0.73 1.53
C ASP A 84 -3.10 -1.60 1.51
N VAL A 85 -3.01 -2.62 2.37
CA VAL A 85 -1.91 -3.60 2.36
C VAL A 85 -1.83 -4.31 1.01
N SER A 86 -2.97 -4.76 0.49
CA SER A 86 -3.04 -5.41 -0.82
C SER A 86 -2.57 -4.47 -1.94
N SER A 87 -3.03 -3.22 -1.91
CA SER A 87 -2.68 -2.19 -2.89
C SER A 87 -1.19 -1.85 -2.86
N ALA A 88 -0.58 -1.77 -1.66
CA ALA A 88 0.86 -1.55 -1.51
C ALA A 88 1.68 -2.69 -2.14
N ASN A 89 1.28 -3.94 -1.91
CA ASN A 89 1.90 -5.12 -2.50
C ASN A 89 1.72 -5.16 -4.02
N GLN A 90 0.53 -4.83 -4.52
CA GLN A 90 0.26 -4.80 -5.96
C GLN A 90 1.07 -3.71 -6.66
N ALA A 91 1.15 -2.51 -6.09
CA ALA A 91 1.99 -1.44 -6.62
C ALA A 91 3.47 -1.87 -6.69
N PHE A 92 3.96 -2.61 -5.68
CA PHE A 92 5.31 -3.16 -5.71
C PHE A 92 5.49 -4.18 -6.85
N GLN A 93 4.56 -5.11 -7.03
CA GLN A 93 4.61 -6.10 -8.10
C GLN A 93 4.58 -5.46 -9.50
N ASN A 94 3.84 -4.36 -9.65
CA ASN A 94 3.74 -3.60 -10.89
C ASN A 94 4.96 -2.71 -11.17
N GLY A 95 5.94 -2.62 -10.26
CA GLY A 95 7.09 -1.74 -10.40
C GLY A 95 6.80 -0.27 -10.07
N GLU A 96 5.68 0.02 -9.45
CA GLU A 96 5.24 1.36 -9.03
C GLU A 96 5.85 1.72 -7.67
N TRP A 97 7.19 1.78 -7.60
CA TRP A 97 7.94 1.87 -6.34
C TRP A 97 7.51 3.03 -5.45
N LYS A 98 7.22 4.17 -6.05
CA LYS A 98 6.76 5.35 -5.31
C LYS A 98 5.40 5.11 -4.66
N ALA A 99 4.44 4.55 -5.40
CA ALA A 99 3.11 4.22 -4.89
C ALA A 99 3.20 3.19 -3.76
N ALA A 100 3.96 2.10 -3.96
CA ALA A 100 4.19 1.07 -2.95
C ALA A 100 4.76 1.66 -1.63
N THR A 101 5.76 2.54 -1.73
CA THR A 101 6.39 3.19 -0.57
C THR A 101 5.39 4.07 0.20
N VAL A 102 4.58 4.84 -0.53
CA VAL A 102 3.57 5.73 0.07
C VAL A 102 2.48 4.94 0.77
N LEU A 103 1.91 3.96 0.08
CA LEU A 103 0.83 3.12 0.61
C LEU A 103 1.30 2.36 1.86
N ALA A 104 2.47 1.72 1.82
CA ALA A 104 3.02 1.04 2.98
C ALA A 104 3.20 2.00 4.18
N GLY A 105 3.79 3.18 3.96
CA GLY A 105 3.98 4.17 5.02
C GLY A 105 2.68 4.73 5.58
N ALA A 106 1.66 4.96 4.73
CA ALA A 106 0.33 5.41 5.15
C ALA A 106 -0.40 4.33 5.95
N THR A 107 -0.30 3.07 5.52
CA THR A 107 -0.91 1.94 6.24
C THR A 107 -0.27 1.74 7.62
N ILE A 108 1.07 1.83 7.74
CA ILE A 108 1.77 1.80 9.04
C ILE A 108 1.23 2.93 9.95
N GLU A 109 1.11 4.15 9.42
CA GLU A 109 0.60 5.31 10.18
C GLU A 109 -0.80 5.05 10.72
N ALA A 110 -1.70 4.56 9.89
CA ALA A 110 -3.07 4.27 10.27
C ALA A 110 -3.17 3.14 11.31
N ILE A 111 -2.38 2.07 11.15
CA ILE A 111 -2.31 0.96 12.12
C ILE A 111 -1.80 1.45 13.48
N LEU A 112 -0.68 2.17 13.52
CA LEU A 112 -0.10 2.67 14.76
C LEU A 112 -1.01 3.69 15.44
N LEU A 113 -1.67 4.57 14.67
CA LEU A 113 -2.65 5.49 15.19
C LEU A 113 -3.80 4.76 15.88
N TYR A 114 -4.40 3.78 15.23
CA TYR A 114 -5.48 2.97 15.80
C TYR A 114 -5.08 2.29 17.11
N VAL A 115 -3.92 1.65 17.14
CA VAL A 115 -3.45 0.93 18.33
C VAL A 115 -3.14 1.89 19.48
N LEU A 116 -2.55 3.06 19.20
CA LEU A 116 -2.30 4.07 20.22
C LEU A 116 -3.59 4.74 20.72
N GLN A 117 -4.60 4.93 19.88
CA GLN A 117 -5.92 5.37 20.31
C GLN A 117 -6.57 4.36 21.25
N THR A 118 -6.55 3.08 20.90
CA THR A 118 -7.05 2.00 21.76
C THR A 118 -6.28 1.95 23.10
N LYS A 119 -4.96 2.18 23.07
CA LYS A 119 -4.15 2.25 24.28
C LYS A 119 -4.48 3.50 25.11
N GLN A 120 -4.71 4.65 24.47
CA GLN A 120 -5.13 5.88 25.15
C GLN A 120 -6.46 5.72 25.86
N ASP A 121 -7.45 5.07 25.24
CA ASP A 121 -8.75 4.80 25.84
C ASP A 121 -8.65 3.91 27.09
N SER A 122 -7.70 2.96 27.09
CA SER A 122 -7.48 2.06 28.22
C SER A 122 -6.55 2.63 29.29
N ASP A 123 -5.56 3.45 28.91
CA ASP A 123 -4.53 4.01 29.79
C ASP A 123 -3.92 5.30 29.21
N GLN A 124 -4.63 6.39 29.37
CA GLN A 124 -4.19 7.71 28.92
C GLN A 124 -2.87 8.16 29.56
N ASN A 125 -2.62 7.75 30.81
CA ASN A 125 -1.41 8.15 31.52
C ASN A 125 -0.16 7.52 30.90
N ALA A 126 -0.26 6.27 30.38
CA ALA A 126 0.85 5.62 29.72
C ALA A 126 1.34 6.38 28.51
N ILE A 127 0.43 6.88 27.66
CA ILE A 127 0.77 7.71 26.48
C ILE A 127 1.48 9.01 26.92
N THR A 128 0.91 9.72 27.90
CA THR A 128 1.45 10.99 28.37
C THR A 128 2.84 10.81 29.01
N THR A 129 3.02 9.76 29.80
CA THR A 129 4.31 9.43 30.43
C THR A 129 5.35 9.10 29.36
N SER A 130 5.00 8.24 28.41
CA SER A 130 5.89 7.88 27.30
C SER A 130 6.33 9.11 26.50
N VAL A 131 5.40 10.01 26.16
CA VAL A 131 5.74 11.25 25.44
C VAL A 131 6.72 12.12 26.24
N ASN A 132 6.48 12.30 27.55
CA ASN A 132 7.36 13.10 28.40
C ASN A 132 8.77 12.50 28.50
N ASP A 133 8.86 11.18 28.63
CA ASP A 133 10.14 10.47 28.67
C ASP A 133 10.91 10.61 27.36
N LEU A 134 10.21 10.48 26.22
CA LEU A 134 10.81 10.61 24.89
C LEU A 134 11.30 12.04 24.61
N VAL A 135 10.58 13.05 25.10
CA VAL A 135 11.02 14.45 25.00
C VAL A 135 12.21 14.71 25.93
N THR A 136 12.16 14.21 27.17
CA THR A 136 13.27 14.36 28.14
C THR A 136 14.55 13.72 27.63
N ASN A 137 14.43 12.57 26.96
CA ASN A 137 15.57 11.86 26.40
C ASN A 137 16.01 12.37 25.02
N GLY A 138 15.38 13.44 24.49
CA GLY A 138 15.73 14.05 23.21
C GLY A 138 15.38 13.22 21.99
N VAL A 139 14.51 12.22 22.12
CA VAL A 139 13.99 11.41 21.00
C VAL A 139 12.94 12.20 20.22
N LEU A 140 12.09 12.94 20.93
CA LEU A 140 11.16 13.90 20.38
C LEU A 140 11.62 15.32 20.70
N ASP A 141 11.68 16.20 19.69
CA ASP A 141 12.09 17.60 19.86
C ASP A 141 11.10 18.38 20.73
N ARG A 142 9.84 18.00 20.70
CA ARG A 142 8.74 18.63 21.46
C ARG A 142 7.58 17.63 21.62
N PRO A 143 6.74 17.82 22.65
CA PRO A 143 5.53 17.02 22.78
C PRO A 143 4.65 17.18 21.52
N PRO A 144 4.17 16.10 20.90
CA PRO A 144 3.08 16.18 19.93
C PRO A 144 1.81 16.63 20.68
N GLY A 145 0.91 17.30 19.99
CA GLY A 145 -0.34 17.77 20.63
C GLY A 145 -1.16 16.63 21.23
N ASN A 146 -2.16 16.96 22.05
CA ASN A 146 -2.97 15.97 22.77
C ASN A 146 -3.90 15.13 21.87
N ASN A 147 -4.11 15.56 20.62
CA ASN A 147 -4.94 14.83 19.65
C ASN A 147 -4.06 13.94 18.80
N LEU A 148 -4.17 12.62 19.00
CA LEU A 148 -3.42 11.60 18.24
C LEU A 148 -3.67 11.67 16.73
N ASP A 149 -4.86 12.08 16.27
CA ASP A 149 -5.18 12.20 14.83
C ASP A 149 -4.28 13.22 14.10
N LYS A 150 -3.67 14.13 14.86
CA LYS A 150 -2.77 15.15 14.32
C LYS A 150 -1.29 14.77 14.43
N TRP A 151 -1.01 13.59 14.95
CA TRP A 151 0.37 13.14 15.05
C TRP A 151 0.88 12.69 13.68
N SER A 152 2.12 13.04 13.39
CA SER A 152 2.83 12.46 12.25
C SER A 152 3.32 11.06 12.59
N LEU A 153 3.73 10.31 11.58
CA LEU A 153 4.23 8.93 11.75
C LEU A 153 5.40 8.82 12.73
N HIS A 154 6.26 9.86 12.88
CA HIS A 154 7.41 9.81 13.79
C HIS A 154 7.00 9.61 15.25
N PRO A 155 6.23 10.49 15.90
CA PRO A 155 5.82 10.27 17.29
C PRO A 155 4.99 9.00 17.46
N LEU A 156 4.21 8.56 16.48
CA LEU A 156 3.48 7.30 16.54
C LEU A 156 4.45 6.11 16.69
N ILE A 157 5.53 6.07 15.90
CA ILE A 157 6.56 5.01 15.99
C ILE A 157 7.25 5.04 17.35
N GLU A 158 7.71 6.23 17.79
CA GLU A 158 8.53 6.33 18.99
C GLU A 158 7.72 5.97 20.26
N VAL A 159 6.46 6.42 20.34
CA VAL A 159 5.58 6.09 21.47
C VAL A 159 5.20 4.61 21.43
N ALA A 160 4.89 4.04 20.27
CA ALA A 160 4.58 2.62 20.15
C ALA A 160 5.77 1.73 20.58
N ALA A 161 6.98 2.11 20.23
CA ALA A 161 8.22 1.42 20.65
C ALA A 161 8.46 1.57 22.17
N SER A 162 8.34 2.79 22.70
CA SER A 162 8.51 3.07 24.14
C SER A 162 7.52 2.27 25.00
N LEU A 163 6.28 2.13 24.53
CA LEU A 163 5.24 1.33 25.18
C LEU A 163 5.37 -0.17 24.91
N LYS A 164 6.38 -0.61 24.15
CA LYS A 164 6.60 -2.01 23.75
C LYS A 164 5.41 -2.62 22.97
N ILE A 165 4.63 -1.79 22.31
CA ILE A 165 3.56 -2.19 21.39
C ILE A 165 4.16 -2.80 20.13
N ILE A 166 5.28 -2.24 19.67
CA ILE A 166 6.15 -2.82 18.64
C ILE A 166 7.55 -3.04 19.21
N ARG A 167 8.26 -4.03 18.67
CA ARG A 167 9.65 -4.29 19.05
C ARG A 167 10.59 -3.21 18.50
N GLU A 168 11.79 -3.10 19.08
CA GLU A 168 12.76 -2.11 18.61
C GLU A 168 13.22 -2.38 17.18
N GLU A 169 13.36 -3.64 16.78
CA GLU A 169 13.69 -4.01 15.40
C GLU A 169 12.62 -3.51 14.41
N THR A 170 11.36 -3.63 14.80
CA THR A 170 10.23 -3.11 14.02
C THR A 170 10.24 -1.59 13.98
N ALA A 171 10.54 -0.92 15.09
CA ALA A 171 10.67 0.53 15.13
C ALA A 171 11.78 1.04 14.19
N ILE A 172 12.91 0.34 14.11
CA ILE A 172 13.99 0.66 13.17
C ILE A 172 13.49 0.58 11.73
N GLN A 173 12.79 -0.49 11.36
CA GLN A 173 12.27 -0.68 10.01
C GLN A 173 11.18 0.35 9.67
N THR A 174 10.31 0.69 10.61
CA THR A 174 9.27 1.70 10.40
C THR A 174 9.83 3.12 10.30
N ARG A 175 10.93 3.45 11.02
CA ARG A 175 11.66 4.72 10.83
C ARG A 175 12.21 4.83 9.40
N ILE A 176 12.78 3.75 8.86
CA ILE A 176 13.25 3.69 7.48
C ILE A 176 12.08 3.87 6.50
N ALA A 177 10.97 3.18 6.71
CA ALA A 177 9.77 3.32 5.89
C ALA A 177 9.24 4.77 5.87
N ARG A 178 9.20 5.43 7.04
CA ARG A 178 8.85 6.86 7.17
C ARG A 178 9.77 7.75 6.35
N ASP A 179 11.08 7.53 6.43
CA ASP A 179 12.06 8.35 5.73
C ASP A 179 11.94 8.20 4.22
N PHE A 180 11.66 7.00 3.73
CA PHE A 180 11.43 6.75 2.31
C PHE A 180 10.06 7.29 1.84
N ARG A 181 9.02 7.21 2.68
CA ARG A 181 7.74 7.86 2.38
C ARG A 181 7.91 9.36 2.11
N ASN A 182 8.78 10.03 2.86
CA ASN A 182 9.03 11.46 2.67
C ASN A 182 9.70 11.80 1.32
N LEU A 183 10.30 10.84 0.62
CA LEU A 183 10.88 11.03 -0.72
C LEU A 183 9.83 11.27 -1.82
N ILE A 184 8.54 11.10 -1.51
CA ILE A 184 7.46 11.46 -2.44
C ILE A 184 7.46 12.96 -2.77
N HIS A 185 7.95 13.79 -1.84
CA HIS A 185 8.06 15.22 -2.04
C HIS A 185 9.30 15.54 -2.89
N PRO A 186 9.14 16.11 -4.09
CA PRO A 186 10.27 16.36 -5.00
C PRO A 186 11.40 17.16 -4.35
N GLY A 187 11.06 18.16 -3.52
CA GLY A 187 12.05 18.96 -2.80
C GLY A 187 12.87 18.16 -1.79
N VAL A 188 12.30 17.13 -1.16
CA VAL A 188 13.01 16.24 -0.22
C VAL A 188 13.90 15.28 -1.00
N SER A 189 13.38 14.70 -2.08
CA SER A 189 14.11 13.80 -2.97
C SER A 189 15.38 14.47 -3.53
N VAL A 190 15.26 15.71 -4.02
CA VAL A 190 16.39 16.49 -4.53
C VAL A 190 17.41 16.80 -3.43
N ARG A 191 16.97 17.30 -2.25
CA ARG A 191 17.90 17.65 -1.14
C ARG A 191 18.64 16.44 -0.60
N LYS A 192 18.00 15.27 -0.52
CA LYS A 192 18.59 14.02 -0.04
C LYS A 192 19.35 13.25 -1.13
N ASN A 193 19.28 13.71 -2.40
CA ASN A 193 19.77 12.99 -3.56
C ASN A 193 19.35 11.52 -3.59
N MET A 194 18.09 11.27 -3.25
CA MET A 194 17.50 9.94 -3.17
C MET A 194 16.17 9.89 -3.91
N THR A 195 15.87 8.76 -4.51
CA THR A 195 14.62 8.52 -5.23
C THR A 195 13.95 7.25 -4.73
N CYS A 196 12.61 7.19 -4.86
CA CYS A 196 11.91 5.94 -4.63
C CYS A 196 12.30 4.94 -5.72
N ASN A 197 12.86 3.81 -5.31
CA ASN A 197 13.25 2.70 -6.17
C ASN A 197 12.76 1.37 -5.55
N ARG A 198 13.07 0.25 -6.19
CA ARG A 198 12.69 -1.07 -5.71
C ARG A 198 13.15 -1.34 -4.26
N GLY A 199 14.36 -0.91 -3.91
CA GLY A 199 14.91 -1.11 -2.56
C GLY A 199 14.14 -0.33 -1.49
N THR A 200 13.82 0.96 -1.75
CA THR A 200 13.04 1.78 -0.81
C THR A 200 11.62 1.24 -0.62
N ALA A 201 10.99 0.77 -1.70
CA ALA A 201 9.66 0.16 -1.63
C ALA A 201 9.68 -1.15 -0.85
N LEU A 202 10.69 -2.00 -1.07
CA LEU A 202 10.85 -3.26 -0.33
C LEU A 202 11.08 -3.00 1.17
N SER A 203 11.89 -2.00 1.52
CA SER A 203 12.11 -1.62 2.93
C SER A 203 10.83 -1.10 3.59
N ALA A 204 10.01 -0.33 2.88
CA ALA A 204 8.73 0.16 3.40
C ALA A 204 7.73 -0.98 3.63
N LEU A 205 7.64 -1.93 2.70
CA LEU A 205 6.82 -3.13 2.85
C LEU A 205 7.30 -4.02 3.98
N ALA A 206 8.62 -4.17 4.16
CA ALA A 206 9.17 -4.91 5.30
C ALA A 206 8.80 -4.25 6.64
N GLY A 207 8.85 -2.92 6.74
CA GLY A 207 8.38 -2.19 7.92
C GLY A 207 6.90 -2.42 8.22
N LEU A 208 6.06 -2.45 7.18
CA LEU A 208 4.63 -2.76 7.30
C LEU A 208 4.42 -4.20 7.81
N GLU A 209 5.08 -5.16 7.19
CA GLU A 209 5.01 -6.59 7.58
C GLU A 209 5.43 -6.81 9.02
N HIS A 210 6.56 -6.22 9.46
CA HIS A 210 7.02 -6.30 10.83
C HIS A 210 6.01 -5.70 11.82
N THR A 211 5.41 -4.54 11.47
CA THR A 211 4.38 -3.90 12.30
C THR A 211 3.16 -4.81 12.48
N ILE A 212 2.67 -5.39 11.38
CA ILE A 212 1.53 -6.32 11.43
C ILE A 212 1.85 -7.56 12.26
N ASN A 213 3.05 -8.13 12.09
CA ASN A 213 3.46 -9.34 12.82
C ASN A 213 3.56 -9.10 14.32
N ASP A 214 4.12 -7.96 14.75
CA ASP A 214 4.20 -7.62 16.17
C ASP A 214 2.81 -7.50 16.81
N LEU A 215 1.89 -6.82 16.13
CA LEU A 215 0.53 -6.60 16.64
C LEU A 215 -0.36 -7.84 16.57
N SER A 216 -0.06 -8.78 15.69
CA SER A 216 -0.79 -10.05 15.58
C SER A 216 -0.36 -11.08 16.61
N ALA A 217 0.80 -10.89 17.25
CA ALA A 217 1.36 -11.78 18.26
C ALA A 217 0.94 -11.41 19.71
N THR A 218 0.28 -10.24 19.87
CA THR A 218 -0.19 -9.70 21.15
C THR A 218 -1.62 -10.10 21.39
#